data_74156efba71049629505c8066f0765ec
#
_entry.id   74156efba71049629505c8066f0765ec
#
_cell.length_a   1.000
_cell.length_b   1.000
_cell.length_c   1.000
_cell.angle_alpha   90.00
_cell.angle_beta   90.00
_cell.angle_gamma   90.00
#
_symmetry.space_group_name_H-M   'P 1'
#
loop_
_entity.id
_entity.type
_entity.pdbx_description
1 polymer ?
#
loop_
_entity_poly.entity_id
_entity_poly.type
_entity_poly.pdbx_seq_one_letter_code
_entity_poly.pdbx_strand_id
1 'polypeptide(L)'
;MLQSFDHSARREDIAVALSEHGGVIVTGAASMALLDQVLADFRVPFDAEGHKFANDFNGYKTRRLGAILGISRAAADLIAHPLVMEITDIMLKPHCSSYRIGSSTAIEILGGEADQVLHRDDTIYPMRI
;
A
#
# COMPACT_ATOMS: atom_id res chain seq x y z
N MET A 1 -11.24 -11.82 -12.81
CA MET A 1 -10.17 -12.36 -11.93
C MET A 1 -8.93 -11.50 -12.18
N LEU A 2 -8.21 -11.06 -11.16
CA LEU A 2 -6.98 -10.27 -11.34
C LEU A 2 -5.91 -11.10 -12.04
N GLN A 3 -5.19 -10.47 -12.95
CA GLN A 3 -4.07 -11.09 -13.64
C GLN A 3 -2.86 -11.20 -12.70
N SER A 4 -2.15 -12.33 -12.76
CA SER A 4 -0.96 -12.57 -11.94
C SER A 4 0.30 -12.57 -12.80
N PHE A 5 1.35 -11.96 -12.31
CA PHE A 5 2.67 -11.89 -12.92
C PHE A 5 3.72 -12.39 -11.94
N ASP A 6 4.80 -12.97 -12.45
CA ASP A 6 6.03 -13.15 -11.69
C ASP A 6 6.79 -11.82 -11.60
N HIS A 7 7.57 -11.62 -10.52
CA HIS A 7 8.34 -10.39 -10.30
C HIS A 7 9.36 -10.08 -11.41
N SER A 8 9.73 -11.07 -12.22
CA SER A 8 10.63 -10.90 -13.38
C SER A 8 9.90 -10.45 -14.65
N ALA A 9 8.57 -10.40 -14.66
CA ALA A 9 7.79 -9.97 -15.81
C ALA A 9 8.12 -8.52 -16.22
N ARG A 10 7.91 -8.22 -17.50
CA ARG A 10 8.13 -6.87 -18.01
C ARG A 10 7.21 -5.86 -17.32
N ARG A 11 7.76 -4.72 -16.92
CA ARG A 11 7.03 -3.68 -16.21
C ARG A 11 5.88 -3.08 -17.04
N GLU A 12 6.12 -2.98 -18.35
CA GLU A 12 5.12 -2.50 -19.30
C GLU A 12 3.88 -3.41 -19.33
N ASP A 13 4.08 -4.73 -19.33
CA ASP A 13 2.98 -5.70 -19.36
C ASP A 13 2.15 -5.63 -18.07
N ILE A 14 2.83 -5.47 -16.92
CA ILE A 14 2.17 -5.26 -15.61
C ILE A 14 1.38 -3.94 -15.62
N ALA A 15 1.98 -2.86 -16.12
CA ALA A 15 1.33 -1.54 -16.15
C ALA A 15 0.12 -1.52 -17.08
N VAL A 16 0.19 -2.19 -18.24
CA VAL A 16 -0.96 -2.35 -19.15
C VAL A 16 -2.09 -3.08 -18.45
N ALA A 17 -1.82 -4.23 -17.85
CA ALA A 17 -2.83 -5.01 -17.14
C ALA A 17 -3.42 -4.25 -15.93
N LEU A 18 -2.60 -3.49 -15.21
CA LEU A 18 -3.05 -2.62 -14.12
C LEU A 18 -4.01 -1.53 -14.64
N SER A 19 -3.70 -0.91 -15.76
CA SER A 19 -4.55 0.11 -16.40
C SER A 19 -5.87 -0.45 -16.91
N GLU A 20 -5.85 -1.68 -17.47
CA GLU A 20 -7.05 -2.32 -18.04
C GLU A 20 -7.98 -2.91 -16.98
N HIS A 21 -7.41 -3.47 -15.91
CA HIS A 21 -8.16 -4.26 -14.93
C HIS A 21 -8.27 -3.59 -13.54
N GLY A 22 -7.61 -2.45 -13.33
CA GLY A 22 -7.62 -1.72 -12.05
C GLY A 22 -6.82 -2.39 -10.93
N GLY A 23 -6.22 -3.56 -11.19
CA GLY A 23 -5.41 -4.29 -10.22
C GLY A 23 -4.70 -5.49 -10.84
N VAL A 24 -3.54 -5.84 -10.28
CA VAL A 24 -2.74 -7.01 -10.64
C VAL A 24 -2.14 -7.65 -9.39
N ILE A 25 -1.73 -8.89 -9.50
CA ILE A 25 -0.96 -9.59 -8.47
C ILE A 25 0.45 -9.82 -9.01
N VAL A 26 1.48 -9.38 -8.29
CA VAL A 26 2.87 -9.69 -8.62
C VAL A 26 3.45 -10.59 -7.54
N THR A 27 3.76 -11.84 -7.91
CA THR A 27 4.30 -12.84 -7.00
C THR A 27 5.82 -12.74 -6.88
N GLY A 28 6.35 -13.06 -5.70
CA GLY A 28 7.80 -13.07 -5.45
C GLY A 28 8.46 -11.68 -5.43
N ALA A 29 7.69 -10.58 -5.38
CA ALA A 29 8.21 -9.24 -5.41
C ALA A 29 9.04 -8.87 -4.18
N ALA A 30 8.68 -9.37 -3.00
CA ALA A 30 9.40 -9.12 -1.76
C ALA A 30 9.90 -10.43 -1.13
N SER A 31 11.07 -10.40 -0.50
CA SER A 31 11.59 -11.54 0.25
C SER A 31 10.83 -11.74 1.56
N MET A 32 10.71 -13.00 2.02
CA MET A 32 10.11 -13.30 3.32
C MET A 32 10.85 -12.57 4.46
N ALA A 33 12.17 -12.50 4.41
CA ALA A 33 12.96 -11.79 5.42
C ALA A 33 12.60 -10.30 5.52
N LEU A 34 12.34 -9.63 4.40
CA LEU A 34 11.88 -8.23 4.39
C LEU A 34 10.48 -8.12 5.00
N LEU A 35 9.56 -9.02 4.64
CA LEU A 35 8.20 -9.03 5.18
C LEU A 35 8.18 -9.31 6.68
N ASP A 36 8.96 -10.28 7.15
CA ASP A 36 9.08 -10.62 8.57
C ASP A 36 9.63 -9.43 9.37
N GLN A 37 10.61 -8.70 8.82
CA GLN A 37 11.13 -7.50 9.46
C GLN A 37 10.08 -6.39 9.55
N VAL A 38 9.32 -6.13 8.49
CA VAL A 38 8.21 -5.16 8.51
C VAL A 38 7.18 -5.51 9.57
N LEU A 39 6.79 -6.78 9.66
CA LEU A 39 5.83 -7.26 10.66
C LEU A 39 6.37 -7.09 12.09
N ALA A 40 7.65 -7.42 12.31
CA ALA A 40 8.31 -7.25 13.61
C ALA A 40 8.38 -5.78 14.04
N ASP A 41 8.76 -4.87 13.11
CA ASP A 41 8.86 -3.44 13.38
C ASP A 41 7.50 -2.82 13.77
N PHE A 42 6.40 -3.33 13.20
CA PHE A 42 5.06 -2.80 13.47
C PHE A 42 4.37 -3.42 14.68
N ARG A 43 4.83 -4.56 15.19
CA ARG A 43 4.10 -5.28 16.24
C ARG A 43 3.91 -4.45 17.49
N VAL A 44 4.97 -3.91 18.05
CA VAL A 44 4.91 -3.09 19.27
C VAL A 44 4.11 -1.80 19.07
N PRO A 45 4.33 -1.00 18.00
CA PRO A 45 3.49 0.15 17.71
C PRO A 45 2.00 -0.20 17.52
N PHE A 46 1.66 -1.28 16.84
CA PHE A 46 0.27 -1.70 16.68
C PHE A 46 -0.39 -2.00 18.03
N ASP A 47 0.29 -2.71 18.91
CA ASP A 47 -0.26 -3.06 20.23
C ASP A 47 -0.43 -1.82 21.12
N ALA A 48 0.49 -0.86 21.02
CA ALA A 48 0.46 0.35 21.85
C ALA A 48 -0.51 1.44 21.32
N GLU A 49 -0.60 1.62 20.00
CA GLU A 49 -1.22 2.81 19.40
C GLU A 49 -2.26 2.52 18.32
N GLY A 50 -2.30 1.30 17.81
CA GLY A 50 -3.08 0.95 16.62
C GLY A 50 -4.58 1.26 16.72
N HIS A 51 -5.15 1.28 17.91
CA HIS A 51 -6.58 1.55 18.16
C HIS A 51 -6.95 3.04 18.27
N LYS A 52 -5.98 3.94 18.26
CA LYS A 52 -6.22 5.39 18.41
C LYS A 52 -7.13 5.99 17.32
N PHE A 53 -7.20 5.37 16.16
CA PHE A 53 -7.98 5.82 15.02
C PHE A 53 -9.30 5.06 14.83
N ALA A 54 -9.74 4.28 15.81
CA ALA A 54 -10.97 3.51 15.72
C ALA A 54 -12.20 4.44 15.63
N ASN A 55 -13.04 4.21 14.64
CA ASN A 55 -14.33 4.88 14.42
C ASN A 55 -15.15 4.08 13.40
N ASP A 56 -16.39 4.52 13.09
CA ASP A 56 -17.28 3.82 12.15
C ASP A 56 -16.70 3.60 10.75
N PHE A 57 -15.85 4.50 10.27
CA PHE A 57 -15.21 4.38 8.97
C PHE A 57 -13.95 3.52 9.03
N ASN A 58 -13.10 3.72 10.05
CA ASN A 58 -11.82 3.01 10.17
C ASN A 58 -11.95 1.59 10.71
N GLY A 59 -13.07 1.30 11.35
CA GLY A 59 -13.32 0.05 12.06
C GLY A 59 -12.86 0.08 13.53
N TYR A 60 -13.48 -0.75 14.34
CA TYR A 60 -13.21 -0.90 15.78
C TYR A 60 -12.28 -2.07 16.09
N LYS A 61 -12.15 -3.01 15.16
CA LYS A 61 -11.22 -4.14 15.21
C LYS A 61 -10.09 -3.98 14.16
N THR A 62 -9.87 -2.76 13.71
CA THR A 62 -8.80 -2.41 12.78
C THR A 62 -7.77 -1.53 13.49
N ARG A 63 -6.52 -1.92 13.40
CA ARG A 63 -5.39 -1.16 13.92
C ARG A 63 -4.74 -0.38 12.79
N ARG A 64 -4.35 0.87 13.05
CA ARG A 64 -3.72 1.75 12.06
C ARG A 64 -2.52 2.45 12.64
N LEU A 65 -1.43 2.49 11.86
CA LEU A 65 -0.23 3.27 12.17
C LEU A 65 0.02 4.23 11.02
N GLY A 66 0.02 5.53 11.32
CA GLY A 66 0.44 6.55 10.36
C GLY A 66 1.95 6.75 10.36
N ALA A 67 2.45 7.45 9.36
CA ALA A 67 3.87 7.85 9.26
C ALA A 67 4.85 6.66 9.37
N ILE A 68 4.52 5.53 8.78
CA ILE A 68 5.25 4.26 8.92
C ILE A 68 6.70 4.31 8.45
N LEU A 69 7.06 5.26 7.59
CA LEU A 69 8.44 5.49 7.16
C LEU A 69 9.36 5.94 8.30
N GLY A 70 8.78 6.56 9.35
CA GLY A 70 9.51 6.89 10.57
C GLY A 70 9.61 5.73 11.58
N ILE A 71 8.81 4.68 11.38
CA ILE A 71 8.75 3.51 12.28
C ILE A 71 9.67 2.39 11.78
N SER A 72 9.63 2.11 10.48
CA SER A 72 10.33 0.95 9.89
C SER A 72 11.10 1.33 8.64
N ARG A 73 12.40 1.06 8.66
CA ARG A 73 13.25 1.15 7.48
C ARG A 73 12.88 0.07 6.46
N ALA A 74 12.55 -1.13 6.92
CA ALA A 74 12.11 -2.22 6.06
C ALA A 74 10.82 -1.87 5.31
N ALA A 75 9.88 -1.16 5.94
CA ALA A 75 8.70 -0.64 5.26
C ALA A 75 9.05 0.41 4.20
N ALA A 76 10.04 1.27 4.44
CA ALA A 76 10.52 2.21 3.43
C ALA A 76 11.13 1.48 2.23
N ASP A 77 11.92 0.45 2.46
CA ASP A 77 12.52 -0.37 1.40
C ASP A 77 11.45 -1.15 0.60
N LEU A 78 10.37 -1.59 1.26
CA LEU A 78 9.23 -2.23 0.60
C LEU A 78 8.44 -1.25 -0.28
N ILE A 79 8.13 -0.05 0.23
CA ILE A 79 7.38 1.00 -0.50
C ILE A 79 8.19 1.51 -1.69
N ALA A 80 9.49 1.75 -1.51
CA ALA A 80 10.40 2.19 -2.55
C ALA A 80 11.04 1.04 -3.34
N HIS A 81 10.43 -0.15 -3.30
CA HIS A 81 10.96 -1.30 -4.04
C HIS A 81 11.07 -0.98 -5.54
N PRO A 82 12.17 -1.33 -6.22
CA PRO A 82 12.40 -0.99 -7.63
C PRO A 82 11.21 -1.33 -8.54
N LEU A 83 10.62 -2.51 -8.39
CA LEU A 83 9.45 -2.91 -9.16
C LEU A 83 8.28 -1.92 -8.97
N VAL A 84 7.99 -1.51 -7.73
CA VAL A 84 6.92 -0.55 -7.43
C VAL A 84 7.23 0.80 -8.08
N MET A 85 8.48 1.27 -7.93
CA MET A 85 8.90 2.56 -8.48
C MET A 85 8.85 2.57 -10.01
N GLU A 86 9.31 1.52 -10.68
CA GLU A 86 9.29 1.40 -12.14
C GLU A 86 7.85 1.41 -12.69
N ILE A 87 6.94 0.64 -12.09
CA ILE A 87 5.53 0.63 -12.50
C ILE A 87 4.89 2.01 -12.23
N THR A 88 5.17 2.61 -11.08
CA THR A 88 4.67 3.96 -10.74
C THR A 88 5.17 5.00 -11.74
N ASP A 89 6.44 4.93 -12.16
CA ASP A 89 7.00 5.80 -13.19
C ASP A 89 6.25 5.66 -14.52
N ILE A 90 6.00 4.45 -14.97
CA ILE A 90 5.24 4.19 -16.22
C ILE A 90 3.83 4.79 -16.12
N MET A 91 3.16 4.62 -14.98
CA MET A 91 1.78 5.06 -14.79
C MET A 91 1.64 6.58 -14.58
N LEU A 92 2.55 7.21 -13.83
CA LEU A 92 2.37 8.60 -13.40
C LEU A 92 3.16 9.63 -14.21
N LYS A 93 4.38 9.33 -14.65
CA LYS A 93 5.23 10.31 -15.38
C LYS A 93 4.62 10.84 -16.70
N PRO A 94 3.77 10.12 -17.43
CA PRO A 94 3.04 10.72 -18.55
C PRO A 94 2.09 11.86 -18.16
N HIS A 95 1.71 11.96 -16.88
CA HIS A 95 0.71 12.89 -16.38
C HIS A 95 1.26 13.96 -15.42
N CYS A 96 2.49 13.80 -14.95
CA CYS A 96 3.12 14.74 -14.00
C CYS A 96 4.64 14.76 -14.14
N SER A 97 5.26 15.90 -13.82
CA SER A 97 6.71 16.06 -13.82
C SER A 97 7.38 15.39 -12.59
N SER A 98 6.65 15.28 -11.49
CA SER A 98 7.10 14.63 -10.25
C SER A 98 5.90 14.17 -9.42
N TYR A 99 6.13 13.15 -8.59
CA TYR A 99 5.14 12.66 -7.62
C TYR A 99 5.81 12.41 -6.28
N ARG A 100 5.02 12.32 -5.22
CA ARG A 100 5.48 12.07 -3.85
C ARG A 100 4.52 11.11 -3.15
N ILE A 101 5.01 10.44 -2.12
CA ILE A 101 4.16 9.70 -1.18
C ILE A 101 3.32 10.73 -0.42
N GLY A 102 2.00 10.66 -0.57
CA GLY A 102 1.06 11.55 0.10
C GLY A 102 0.82 11.16 1.54
N SER A 103 0.60 9.88 1.79
CA SER A 103 0.49 9.30 3.12
C SER A 103 1.06 7.88 3.14
N SER A 104 1.43 7.42 4.33
CA SER A 104 1.89 6.06 4.53
C SER A 104 1.25 5.50 5.80
N THR A 105 0.44 4.44 5.65
CA THR A 105 -0.32 3.84 6.74
C THR A 105 -0.20 2.32 6.68
N ALA A 106 0.15 1.71 7.80
CA ALA A 106 -0.01 0.28 7.98
C ALA A 106 -1.38 0.00 8.62
N ILE A 107 -2.07 -1.01 8.10
CA ILE A 107 -3.42 -1.38 8.52
C ILE A 107 -3.43 -2.87 8.84
N GLU A 108 -3.86 -3.22 10.05
CA GLU A 108 -4.06 -4.60 10.49
C GLU A 108 -5.54 -4.79 10.79
N ILE A 109 -6.24 -5.58 9.98
CA ILE A 109 -7.65 -5.89 10.15
C ILE A 109 -7.77 -7.20 10.94
N LEU A 110 -8.41 -7.13 12.09
CA LEU A 110 -8.64 -8.29 12.95
C LEU A 110 -9.92 -9.01 12.59
N GLY A 111 -10.02 -10.28 12.99
CA GLY A 111 -11.18 -11.10 12.71
C GLY A 111 -12.49 -10.50 13.24
N GLY A 112 -13.53 -10.51 12.39
CA GLY A 112 -14.87 -9.98 12.70
C GLY A 112 -14.98 -8.46 12.63
N GLU A 113 -14.06 -7.77 11.92
CA GLU A 113 -14.27 -6.38 11.55
C GLU A 113 -15.37 -6.27 10.49
N ALA A 114 -16.11 -5.18 10.52
CA ALA A 114 -17.13 -4.88 9.53
C ALA A 114 -16.51 -4.38 8.21
N ASP A 115 -17.25 -4.55 7.11
CA ASP A 115 -16.85 -4.00 5.82
C ASP A 115 -16.89 -2.47 5.85
N GLN A 116 -15.90 -1.84 5.24
CA GLN A 116 -15.94 -0.41 4.99
C GLN A 116 -16.94 -0.09 3.87
N VAL A 117 -17.56 1.08 3.95
CA VAL A 117 -18.33 1.61 2.82
C VAL A 117 -17.41 1.78 1.61
N LEU A 118 -17.93 1.49 0.41
CA LEU A 118 -17.18 1.71 -0.83
C LEU A 118 -16.80 3.20 -0.94
N HIS A 119 -15.55 3.45 -1.17
CA HIS A 119 -15.00 4.81 -1.23
C HIS A 119 -13.84 4.89 -2.23
N ARG A 120 -13.43 6.10 -2.54
CA ARG A 120 -12.22 6.41 -3.28
C ARG A 120 -11.30 7.24 -2.39
N ASP A 121 -10.03 6.91 -2.35
CA ASP A 121 -9.03 7.59 -1.51
C ASP A 121 -8.68 9.00 -2.03
N ASP A 122 -8.95 9.29 -3.31
CA ASP A 122 -8.70 10.60 -3.92
C ASP A 122 -9.63 11.70 -3.40
N THR A 123 -10.74 11.36 -2.75
CA THR A 123 -11.70 12.35 -2.21
C THR A 123 -11.12 13.26 -1.13
N ILE A 124 -10.02 12.86 -0.49
CA ILE A 124 -9.31 13.68 0.50
C ILE A 124 -8.45 14.78 -0.12
N TYR A 125 -8.21 14.73 -1.44
CA TYR A 125 -7.41 15.71 -2.15
C TYR A 125 -8.31 16.72 -2.89
N PRO A 126 -7.99 18.03 -2.87
CA PRO A 126 -8.77 19.05 -3.57
C PRO A 126 -8.49 19.02 -5.08
N MET A 127 -8.70 17.88 -5.71
CA MET A 127 -8.52 17.73 -7.15
C MET A 127 -9.73 18.31 -7.88
N ARG A 128 -9.47 19.22 -8.82
CA ARG A 128 -10.45 19.66 -9.79
C ARG A 128 -10.25 18.84 -11.06
N ILE A 129 -11.18 17.99 -11.36
CA ILE A 129 -11.27 17.26 -12.62
C ILE A 129 -12.13 18.08 -13.58
#